data_1669d86cf4f7e9d183829cc4dbf013c3
#
_entry.id   1669d86cf4f7e9d183829cc4dbf013c3
#
_cell.length_a   1.000
_cell.length_b   1.000
_cell.length_c   1.000
_cell.angle_alpha   90.00
_cell.angle_beta   90.00
_cell.angle_gamma   90.00
#
_symmetry.space_group_name_H-M   'P 1'
#
loop_
_entity.id
_entity.type
_entity.pdbx_description
1 polymer ?
#
loop_
_entity_poly.entity_id
_entity_poly.type
_entity_poly.pdbx_seq_one_letter_code
_entity_poly.pdbx_strand_id
1 'polypeptide(L)'
;MKEDYIIFAVGECDYAIEVNKVERILPITEITPIPYMNKCIKGVINYQNHLLPIIDLRYIFNVTAYDEVMKKLFTQVQNDHSVWVESFKNSMSENRAFNLTTDHHACRLGKWLDSFSTHNENIAAILRELRPAHKQLHQMGQEILDIRDQDIHQAQEMTDDLVHTIYQSTSTQINKLIECSHTVSDQLQKLLICVENDIWFALQIDGAKDIIHVDKTEIKPMKQESGTNEFVQLQGVIETQENLVLIIESINVKELSSKNLPTVNMA
;
A
#
# COMPACT_ATOMS: atom_id res chain seq x y z
N MET A 1 3.80 -31.07 -17.75
CA MET A 1 5.09 -30.33 -17.80
C MET A 1 5.00 -29.27 -16.73
N LYS A 2 5.98 -29.24 -15.82
CA LYS A 2 6.00 -28.24 -14.73
C LYS A 2 6.53 -26.92 -15.27
N GLU A 3 5.87 -25.84 -14.91
CA GLU A 3 6.23 -24.47 -15.25
C GLU A 3 6.36 -23.64 -13.98
N ASP A 4 7.17 -22.60 -14.04
CA ASP A 4 7.43 -21.72 -12.92
C ASP A 4 6.54 -20.48 -13.03
N TYR A 5 5.89 -20.12 -11.92
CA TYR A 5 5.01 -18.97 -11.82
C TYR A 5 5.44 -18.05 -10.69
N ILE A 6 5.48 -16.76 -10.94
CA ILE A 6 5.67 -15.73 -9.90
C ILE A 6 4.31 -15.39 -9.32
N ILE A 7 4.15 -15.57 -8.00
CA ILE A 7 2.97 -15.12 -7.25
C ILE A 7 3.14 -13.66 -6.84
N PHE A 8 2.10 -12.88 -7.03
CA PHE A 8 2.02 -11.49 -6.59
C PHE A 8 0.61 -11.13 -6.11
N ALA A 9 0.54 -10.11 -5.26
CA ALA A 9 -0.72 -9.62 -4.70
C ALA A 9 -1.28 -8.44 -5.49
N VAL A 10 -2.61 -8.41 -5.63
CA VAL A 10 -3.40 -7.24 -6.04
C VAL A 10 -4.65 -7.18 -5.16
N GLY A 11 -4.71 -6.23 -4.22
CA GLY A 11 -5.73 -6.21 -3.18
C GLY A 11 -5.60 -7.40 -2.24
N GLU A 12 -6.72 -8.10 -2.04
CA GLU A 12 -6.78 -9.27 -1.18
C GLU A 12 -6.58 -10.58 -1.94
N CYS A 13 -6.35 -10.51 -3.26
CA CYS A 13 -6.21 -11.68 -4.11
C CYS A 13 -4.76 -11.90 -4.53
N ASP A 14 -4.40 -13.17 -4.65
CA ASP A 14 -3.14 -13.62 -5.19
C ASP A 14 -3.29 -14.02 -6.66
N TYR A 15 -2.38 -13.50 -7.47
CA TYR A 15 -2.29 -13.79 -8.89
C TYR A 15 -0.92 -14.40 -9.18
N ALA A 16 -0.82 -15.12 -10.30
CA ALA A 16 0.46 -15.60 -10.77
C ALA A 16 0.58 -15.49 -12.29
N ILE A 17 1.79 -15.28 -12.76
CA ILE A 17 2.15 -15.25 -14.18
C ILE A 17 3.39 -16.14 -14.41
N GLU A 18 3.50 -16.72 -15.58
CA GLU A 18 4.68 -17.55 -15.96
C GLU A 18 5.97 -16.73 -15.84
N VAL A 19 7.00 -17.32 -15.21
CA VAL A 19 8.33 -16.70 -15.02
C VAL A 19 8.95 -16.31 -16.35
N ASN A 20 8.73 -17.11 -17.42
CA ASN A 20 9.28 -16.85 -18.74
C ASN A 20 8.76 -15.57 -19.41
N LYS A 21 7.63 -15.02 -18.92
CA LYS A 21 7.06 -13.73 -19.35
C LYS A 21 7.59 -12.54 -18.56
N VAL A 22 8.35 -12.79 -17.49
CA VAL A 22 8.81 -11.76 -16.56
C VAL A 22 10.29 -11.53 -16.71
N GLU A 23 10.66 -10.32 -17.07
CA GLU A 23 12.07 -9.91 -17.18
C GLU A 23 12.62 -9.49 -15.82
N ARG A 24 11.86 -8.68 -15.06
CA ARG A 24 12.35 -8.13 -13.79
C ARG A 24 11.22 -7.57 -12.90
N ILE A 25 11.49 -7.50 -11.60
CA ILE A 25 10.67 -6.78 -10.63
C ILE A 25 11.44 -5.54 -10.18
N LEU A 26 10.82 -4.37 -10.26
CA LEU A 26 11.42 -3.09 -9.91
C LEU A 26 10.56 -2.33 -8.88
N PRO A 27 11.15 -1.47 -8.06
CA PRO A 27 10.39 -0.45 -7.35
C PRO A 27 9.72 0.49 -8.36
N ILE A 28 8.64 1.16 -7.95
CA ILE A 28 8.05 2.22 -8.78
C ILE A 28 9.06 3.36 -8.87
N THR A 29 9.35 3.76 -10.11
CA THR A 29 10.19 4.92 -10.45
C THR A 29 9.29 6.06 -10.91
N GLU A 30 9.89 7.18 -11.33
CA GLU A 30 9.13 8.31 -11.89
C GLU A 30 8.34 7.87 -13.13
N ILE A 31 7.01 8.01 -13.03
CA ILE A 31 6.07 7.66 -14.09
C ILE A 31 5.77 8.93 -14.89
N THR A 32 5.98 8.87 -16.20
CA THR A 32 5.58 9.95 -17.11
C THR A 32 4.12 9.74 -17.54
N PRO A 33 3.17 10.58 -17.09
CA PRO A 33 1.79 10.44 -17.50
C PRO A 33 1.63 10.78 -19.00
N ILE A 34 0.80 10.00 -19.70
CA ILE A 34 0.46 10.27 -21.10
C ILE A 34 -1.02 10.66 -21.18
N PRO A 35 -1.35 11.84 -21.74
CA PRO A 35 -2.72 12.28 -21.91
C PRO A 35 -3.48 11.36 -22.88
N TYR A 36 -4.79 11.23 -22.66
CA TYR A 36 -5.75 10.50 -23.51
C TYR A 36 -5.54 8.97 -23.63
N MET A 37 -4.77 8.37 -22.71
CA MET A 37 -4.66 6.90 -22.62
C MET A 37 -5.84 6.27 -21.90
N ASN A 38 -5.96 4.95 -22.05
CA ASN A 38 -6.91 4.18 -21.26
C ASN A 38 -6.62 4.37 -19.75
N LYS A 39 -7.65 4.50 -18.93
CA LYS A 39 -7.53 4.75 -17.49
C LYS A 39 -6.76 3.66 -16.72
N CYS A 40 -6.67 2.44 -17.27
CA CYS A 40 -5.84 1.38 -16.70
C CYS A 40 -4.33 1.59 -16.95
N ILE A 41 -3.94 2.55 -17.80
CA ILE A 41 -2.53 2.89 -18.05
C ILE A 41 -2.20 4.15 -17.26
N LYS A 42 -1.36 4.01 -16.22
CA LYS A 42 -0.92 5.13 -15.39
C LYS A 42 0.04 6.10 -16.08
N GLY A 43 0.71 5.62 -17.12
CA GLY A 43 1.73 6.36 -17.84
C GLY A 43 2.78 5.42 -18.42
N VAL A 44 3.98 5.94 -18.65
CA VAL A 44 5.12 5.15 -19.15
C VAL A 44 6.35 5.36 -18.29
N ILE A 45 7.23 4.35 -18.31
CA ILE A 45 8.61 4.44 -17.82
C ILE A 45 9.59 4.15 -18.95
N ASN A 46 10.80 4.68 -18.83
CA ASN A 46 11.91 4.28 -19.71
C ASN A 46 12.69 3.16 -19.00
N TYR A 47 12.69 1.97 -19.59
CA TYR A 47 13.46 0.83 -19.13
C TYR A 47 14.34 0.30 -20.26
N GLN A 48 15.65 0.38 -20.14
CA GLN A 48 16.62 -0.08 -21.14
C GLN A 48 16.35 0.46 -22.57
N ASN A 49 16.02 1.75 -22.68
CA ASN A 49 15.62 2.43 -23.92
C ASN A 49 14.26 1.99 -24.52
N HIS A 50 13.47 1.21 -23.79
CA HIS A 50 12.09 0.92 -24.14
C HIS A 50 11.12 1.78 -23.31
N LEU A 51 10.15 2.41 -23.98
CA LEU A 51 9.05 3.10 -23.32
C LEU A 51 7.98 2.06 -23.00
N LEU A 52 7.85 1.70 -21.71
CA LEU A 52 6.92 0.70 -21.23
C LEU A 52 5.66 1.34 -20.67
N PRO A 53 4.47 0.99 -21.20
CA PRO A 53 3.22 1.37 -20.55
C PRO A 53 3.10 0.65 -19.20
N ILE A 54 2.65 1.37 -18.18
CA ILE A 54 2.36 0.83 -16.86
C ILE A 54 0.88 0.54 -16.75
N ILE A 55 0.56 -0.73 -16.59
CA ILE A 55 -0.81 -1.25 -16.47
C ILE A 55 -1.15 -1.39 -14.99
N ASP A 56 -2.15 -0.67 -14.54
CA ASP A 56 -2.68 -0.74 -13.17
C ASP A 56 -3.63 -1.92 -13.02
N LEU A 57 -3.15 -3.00 -12.42
CA LEU A 57 -3.98 -4.19 -12.18
C LEU A 57 -5.09 -3.93 -11.15
N ARG A 58 -4.90 -3.00 -10.20
CA ARG A 58 -5.99 -2.64 -9.28
C ARG A 58 -7.16 -2.02 -10.02
N TYR A 59 -6.88 -1.14 -10.99
CA TYR A 59 -7.91 -0.57 -11.84
C TYR A 59 -8.61 -1.65 -12.68
N ILE A 60 -7.83 -2.54 -13.30
CA ILE A 60 -8.35 -3.63 -14.14
C ILE A 60 -9.27 -4.57 -13.34
N PHE A 61 -8.88 -4.93 -12.13
CA PHE A 61 -9.66 -5.85 -11.28
C PHE A 61 -10.70 -5.14 -10.41
N ASN A 62 -10.92 -3.84 -10.64
CA ASN A 62 -11.88 -3.02 -9.87
C ASN A 62 -11.62 -3.07 -8.35
N VAL A 63 -10.34 -3.04 -7.98
CA VAL A 63 -9.87 -2.96 -6.59
C VAL A 63 -9.58 -1.50 -6.24
N THR A 64 -9.90 -1.06 -5.04
CA THR A 64 -9.60 0.30 -4.55
C THR A 64 -8.13 0.67 -4.80
N ALA A 65 -7.88 1.85 -5.36
CA ALA A 65 -6.52 2.34 -5.61
C ALA A 65 -5.67 2.32 -4.32
N TYR A 66 -4.38 1.99 -4.44
CA TYR A 66 -3.56 1.75 -3.23
C TYR A 66 -3.33 3.03 -2.43
N ASP A 67 -3.24 4.18 -3.07
CA ASP A 67 -3.14 5.49 -2.43
C ASP A 67 -4.40 5.85 -1.64
N GLU A 68 -5.58 5.48 -2.12
CA GLU A 68 -6.84 5.61 -1.37
C GLU A 68 -6.85 4.69 -0.13
N VAL A 69 -6.31 3.48 -0.24
CA VAL A 69 -6.16 2.56 0.90
C VAL A 69 -5.23 3.19 1.95
N MET A 70 -4.07 3.74 1.53
CA MET A 70 -3.15 4.42 2.45
C MET A 70 -3.75 5.68 3.07
N LYS A 71 -4.43 6.49 2.28
CA LYS A 71 -5.14 7.69 2.77
C LYS A 71 -6.18 7.32 3.82
N LYS A 72 -6.97 6.28 3.57
CA LYS A 72 -7.97 5.78 4.52
C LYS A 72 -7.32 5.26 5.80
N LEU A 73 -6.21 4.52 5.69
CA LEU A 73 -5.44 4.04 6.84
C LEU A 73 -4.99 5.20 7.73
N PHE A 74 -4.32 6.22 7.15
CA PHE A 74 -3.79 7.34 7.91
C PHE A 74 -4.90 8.25 8.47
N THR A 75 -6.02 8.41 7.76
CA THR A 75 -7.21 9.10 8.28
C THR A 75 -7.78 8.36 9.49
N GLN A 76 -7.85 7.03 9.44
CA GLN A 76 -8.29 6.23 10.58
C GLN A 76 -7.31 6.33 11.75
N VAL A 77 -6.00 6.30 11.48
CA VAL A 77 -4.96 6.52 12.49
C VAL A 77 -5.10 7.88 13.17
N GLN A 78 -5.37 8.94 12.40
CA GLN A 78 -5.62 10.29 12.92
C GLN A 78 -6.85 10.31 13.86
N ASN A 79 -7.94 9.67 13.43
CA ASN A 79 -9.14 9.54 14.24
C ASN A 79 -8.92 8.72 15.51
N ASP A 80 -8.20 7.60 15.42
CA ASP A 80 -7.89 6.74 16.57
C ASP A 80 -7.14 7.54 17.66
N HIS A 81 -6.17 8.40 17.28
CA HIS A 81 -5.43 9.23 18.22
C HIS A 81 -6.25 10.40 18.76
N SER A 82 -7.17 10.97 17.97
CA SER A 82 -8.12 11.96 18.46
C SER A 82 -9.02 11.37 19.55
N VAL A 83 -9.58 10.17 19.30
CA VAL A 83 -10.41 9.43 20.27
C VAL A 83 -9.60 9.07 21.52
N TRP A 84 -8.33 8.65 21.34
CA TRP A 84 -7.44 8.33 22.45
C TRP A 84 -7.23 9.54 23.37
N VAL A 85 -6.90 10.71 22.81
CA VAL A 85 -6.70 11.96 23.57
C VAL A 85 -7.99 12.42 24.25
N GLU A 86 -9.11 12.37 23.56
CA GLU A 86 -10.42 12.73 24.14
C GLU A 86 -10.77 11.81 25.32
N SER A 87 -10.63 10.50 25.13
CA SER A 87 -10.85 9.52 26.21
C SER A 87 -9.89 9.72 27.39
N PHE A 88 -8.64 10.10 27.09
CA PHE A 88 -7.64 10.40 28.12
C PHE A 88 -8.04 11.62 28.94
N LYS A 89 -8.40 12.74 28.30
CA LYS A 89 -8.89 13.96 28.98
C LYS A 89 -10.10 13.66 29.86
N ASN A 90 -11.07 12.93 29.32
CA ASN A 90 -12.28 12.57 30.07
C ASN A 90 -11.96 11.69 31.29
N SER A 91 -10.99 10.77 31.16
CA SER A 91 -10.56 9.93 32.30
C SER A 91 -9.93 10.77 33.42
N MET A 92 -9.16 11.83 33.06
CA MET A 92 -8.58 12.75 34.03
C MET A 92 -9.63 13.65 34.71
N SER A 93 -10.52 14.27 33.91
CA SER A 93 -11.54 15.19 34.43
C SER A 93 -12.60 14.51 35.31
N GLU A 94 -13.00 13.27 34.94
CA GLU A 94 -14.02 12.50 35.63
C GLU A 94 -13.44 11.52 36.66
N ASN A 95 -12.12 11.51 36.85
CA ASN A 95 -11.40 10.61 37.74
C ASN A 95 -11.80 9.12 37.56
N ARG A 96 -11.88 8.70 36.29
CA ARG A 96 -12.22 7.31 35.91
C ARG A 96 -11.06 6.57 35.27
N ALA A 97 -11.15 5.24 35.18
CA ALA A 97 -10.13 4.43 34.55
C ALA A 97 -9.97 4.78 33.05
N PHE A 98 -8.73 4.86 32.61
CA PHE A 98 -8.40 4.94 31.19
C PHE A 98 -8.19 3.51 30.64
N ASN A 99 -8.94 3.14 29.59
CA ASN A 99 -9.01 1.76 29.10
C ASN A 99 -8.33 1.56 27.73
N LEU A 100 -7.73 2.61 27.15
CA LEU A 100 -6.99 2.49 25.90
C LEU A 100 -5.50 2.24 26.17
N THR A 101 -4.81 1.67 25.20
CA THR A 101 -3.40 1.31 25.37
C THR A 101 -2.50 2.54 25.42
N THR A 102 -1.53 2.54 26.35
CA THR A 102 -0.40 3.48 26.41
C THR A 102 0.86 2.90 25.76
N ASP A 103 0.81 1.68 25.23
CA ASP A 103 1.88 1.11 24.44
C ASP A 103 1.80 1.63 22.98
N HIS A 104 2.78 2.41 22.59
CA HIS A 104 2.86 2.99 21.25
C HIS A 104 3.09 1.95 20.14
N HIS A 105 3.56 0.75 20.43
CA HIS A 105 3.67 -0.36 19.48
C HIS A 105 2.34 -1.11 19.29
N ALA A 106 1.46 -1.08 20.28
CA ALA A 106 0.19 -1.80 20.25
C ALA A 106 -0.88 -1.09 19.41
N CYS A 107 -0.79 0.22 19.21
CA CYS A 107 -1.74 0.99 18.41
C CYS A 107 -1.54 0.75 16.90
N ARG A 108 -2.55 1.11 16.09
CA ARG A 108 -2.51 0.94 14.62
C ARG A 108 -1.33 1.66 13.97
N LEU A 109 -1.04 2.89 14.39
CA LEU A 109 0.10 3.66 13.88
C LEU A 109 1.42 2.99 14.24
N GLY A 110 1.58 2.55 15.48
CA GLY A 110 2.79 1.87 15.94
C GLY A 110 3.10 0.62 15.12
N LYS A 111 2.09 -0.25 14.93
CA LYS A 111 2.23 -1.45 14.10
C LYS A 111 2.65 -1.13 12.67
N TRP A 112 2.07 -0.08 12.08
CA TRP A 112 2.47 0.36 10.75
C TRP A 112 3.89 0.93 10.73
N LEU A 113 4.24 1.79 11.69
CA LEU A 113 5.59 2.35 11.82
C LEU A 113 6.65 1.28 12.00
N ASP A 114 6.37 0.22 12.76
CA ASP A 114 7.32 -0.88 13.01
C ASP A 114 7.59 -1.71 11.75
N SER A 115 6.62 -1.81 10.85
CA SER A 115 6.73 -2.59 9.61
C SER A 115 7.21 -1.78 8.40
N PHE A 116 7.12 -0.44 8.45
CA PHE A 116 7.40 0.42 7.30
C PHE A 116 8.80 1.02 7.33
N SER A 117 9.51 0.89 6.21
CA SER A 117 10.79 1.55 5.94
C SER A 117 10.76 2.17 4.55
N THR A 118 11.55 3.24 4.33
CA THR A 118 11.57 3.96 3.06
C THR A 118 12.94 4.57 2.79
N HIS A 119 13.28 4.70 1.51
CA HIS A 119 14.42 5.48 1.01
C HIS A 119 13.98 6.85 0.43
N ASN A 120 12.68 7.15 0.44
CA ASN A 120 12.18 8.44 0.01
C ASN A 120 12.43 9.49 1.09
N GLU A 121 13.25 10.50 0.79
CA GLU A 121 13.69 11.51 1.74
C GLU A 121 12.55 12.33 2.36
N ASN A 122 11.50 12.62 1.59
CA ASN A 122 10.34 13.38 2.09
C ASN A 122 9.56 12.57 3.13
N ILE A 123 9.29 11.29 2.84
CA ILE A 123 8.62 10.40 3.79
C ILE A 123 9.53 10.13 4.99
N ALA A 124 10.83 9.90 4.77
CA ALA A 124 11.80 9.68 5.83
C ALA A 124 11.88 10.89 6.79
N ALA A 125 11.78 12.12 6.27
CA ALA A 125 11.72 13.33 7.08
C ALA A 125 10.46 13.37 7.97
N ILE A 126 9.28 13.03 7.42
CA ILE A 126 8.05 12.94 8.20
C ILE A 126 8.18 11.89 9.30
N LEU A 127 8.70 10.70 8.98
CA LEU A 127 8.85 9.61 9.96
C LEU A 127 9.86 9.93 11.06
N ARG A 128 10.90 10.71 10.75
CA ARG A 128 11.91 11.17 11.72
C ARG A 128 11.31 12.03 12.82
N GLU A 129 10.31 12.84 12.46
CA GLU A 129 9.56 13.66 13.42
C GLU A 129 8.41 12.88 14.09
N LEU A 130 7.72 12.05 13.32
CA LEU A 130 6.53 11.32 13.80
C LEU A 130 6.88 10.27 14.85
N ARG A 131 7.90 9.43 14.63
CA ARG A 131 8.25 8.33 15.53
C ARG A 131 8.51 8.80 16.98
N PRO A 132 9.37 9.82 17.23
CA PRO A 132 9.58 10.30 18.59
C PRO A 132 8.36 10.98 19.18
N ALA A 133 7.61 11.79 18.39
CA ALA A 133 6.41 12.47 18.88
C ALA A 133 5.32 11.47 19.27
N HIS A 134 5.08 10.45 18.45
CA HIS A 134 4.12 9.38 18.73
C HIS A 134 4.51 8.56 19.98
N LYS A 135 5.78 8.18 20.10
CA LYS A 135 6.28 7.49 21.29
C LYS A 135 6.10 8.35 22.54
N GLN A 136 6.46 9.63 22.47
CA GLN A 136 6.31 10.57 23.59
C GLN A 136 4.86 10.75 24.02
N LEU A 137 3.91 10.79 23.04
CA LEU A 137 2.48 10.88 23.33
C LEU A 137 2.00 9.75 24.24
N HIS A 138 2.34 8.50 23.91
CA HIS A 138 1.94 7.33 24.68
C HIS A 138 2.69 7.22 26.02
N GLN A 139 3.99 7.53 26.05
CA GLN A 139 4.80 7.50 27.28
C GLN A 139 4.32 8.54 28.30
N MET A 140 4.09 9.79 27.85
CA MET A 140 3.57 10.83 28.73
C MET A 140 2.17 10.47 29.25
N GLY A 141 1.34 9.84 28.42
CA GLY A 141 0.05 9.32 28.87
C GLY A 141 0.19 8.32 30.01
N GLN A 142 1.17 7.41 29.94
CA GLN A 142 1.45 6.47 31.04
C GLN A 142 1.96 7.19 32.29
N GLU A 143 2.90 8.11 32.15
CA GLU A 143 3.45 8.91 33.26
C GLU A 143 2.36 9.70 33.98
N ILE A 144 1.42 10.31 33.26
CA ILE A 144 0.29 11.02 33.84
C ILE A 144 -0.62 10.08 34.62
N LEU A 145 -0.90 8.87 34.11
CA LEU A 145 -1.69 7.87 34.83
C LEU A 145 -1.03 7.45 36.14
N ASP A 146 0.32 7.27 36.14
CA ASP A 146 1.09 6.88 37.32
C ASP A 146 1.13 7.97 38.41
N ILE A 147 1.07 9.26 38.01
CA ILE A 147 1.06 10.42 38.92
C ILE A 147 -0.35 10.71 39.45
N ARG A 148 -1.39 10.44 38.70
CA ARG A 148 -2.78 10.84 38.96
C ARG A 148 -3.26 10.52 40.37
N ASP A 149 -2.92 9.31 40.86
CA ASP A 149 -3.39 8.83 42.16
C ASP A 149 -2.62 9.51 43.33
N GLN A 150 -1.50 10.18 43.06
CA GLN A 150 -0.67 10.88 44.02
C GLN A 150 -0.91 12.41 43.99
N ASP A 151 -1.01 12.98 42.78
CA ASP A 151 -1.19 14.41 42.56
C ASP A 151 -2.07 14.65 41.29
N ILE A 152 -3.36 14.80 41.50
CA ILE A 152 -4.34 15.02 40.44
C ILE A 152 -4.12 16.38 39.74
N HIS A 153 -3.65 17.40 40.49
CA HIS A 153 -3.41 18.72 39.89
C HIS A 153 -2.24 18.69 38.94
N GLN A 154 -1.13 18.06 39.33
CA GLN A 154 0.02 17.87 38.46
C GLN A 154 -0.36 17.02 37.22
N ALA A 155 -1.13 15.95 37.40
CA ALA A 155 -1.62 15.12 36.28
C ALA A 155 -2.51 15.91 35.29
N GLN A 156 -3.33 16.84 35.77
CA GLN A 156 -4.13 17.72 34.92
C GLN A 156 -3.29 18.70 34.12
N GLU A 157 -2.31 19.37 34.74
CA GLU A 157 -1.37 20.27 34.06
C GLU A 157 -0.58 19.53 32.95
N MET A 158 -0.06 18.34 33.25
CA MET A 158 0.63 17.52 32.27
C MET A 158 -0.29 17.06 31.14
N THR A 159 -1.58 16.83 31.42
CA THR A 159 -2.58 16.47 30.38
C THR A 159 -2.78 17.63 29.40
N ASP A 160 -2.83 18.87 29.87
CA ASP A 160 -2.92 20.05 29.01
C ASP A 160 -1.70 20.20 28.09
N ASP A 161 -0.49 19.99 28.62
CA ASP A 161 0.72 19.98 27.80
C ASP A 161 0.74 18.83 26.78
N LEU A 162 0.36 17.63 27.19
CA LEU A 162 0.23 16.48 26.28
C LEU A 162 -0.70 16.81 25.10
N VAL A 163 -1.84 17.42 25.37
CA VAL A 163 -2.85 17.73 24.34
C VAL A 163 -2.38 18.87 23.43
N HIS A 164 -1.88 19.96 24.01
CA HIS A 164 -1.59 21.19 23.26
C HIS A 164 -0.23 21.18 22.58
N THR A 165 0.68 20.31 22.99
CA THR A 165 2.05 20.25 22.45
C THR A 165 2.30 18.94 21.72
N ILE A 166 2.27 17.82 22.44
CA ILE A 166 2.74 16.52 21.89
C ILE A 166 1.73 15.93 20.90
N TYR A 167 0.45 15.95 21.26
CA TYR A 167 -0.57 15.47 20.33
C TYR A 167 -0.66 16.32 19.06
N GLN A 168 -0.54 17.65 19.17
CA GLN A 168 -0.55 18.52 17.98
C GLN A 168 0.64 18.23 17.06
N SER A 169 1.82 17.97 17.61
CA SER A 169 2.99 17.57 16.84
C SER A 169 2.74 16.23 16.12
N THR A 170 2.26 15.22 16.84
CA THR A 170 1.92 13.91 16.28
C THR A 170 0.86 14.02 15.18
N SER A 171 -0.23 14.73 15.44
CA SER A 171 -1.34 14.99 14.51
C SER A 171 -0.86 15.68 13.22
N THR A 172 0.01 16.68 13.35
CA THR A 172 0.60 17.39 12.21
C THR A 172 1.38 16.45 11.29
N GLN A 173 2.17 15.53 11.84
CA GLN A 173 2.94 14.60 11.02
C GLN A 173 2.04 13.51 10.39
N ILE A 174 0.99 13.06 11.08
CA ILE A 174 0.00 12.15 10.49
C ILE A 174 -0.70 12.82 9.31
N ASN A 175 -1.08 14.10 9.43
CA ASN A 175 -1.69 14.85 8.33
C ASN A 175 -0.77 14.92 7.10
N LYS A 176 0.55 15.10 7.29
CA LYS A 176 1.51 15.04 6.19
C LYS A 176 1.56 13.65 5.53
N LEU A 177 1.41 12.56 6.28
CA LEU A 177 1.29 11.22 5.69
C LEU A 177 0.00 11.06 4.89
N ILE A 178 -1.12 11.65 5.34
CA ILE A 178 -2.38 11.68 4.57
C ILE A 178 -2.17 12.39 3.23
N GLU A 179 -1.50 13.54 3.24
CA GLU A 179 -1.18 14.31 2.03
C GLU A 179 -0.22 13.56 1.10
N CYS A 180 0.73 12.80 1.66
CA CYS A 180 1.71 12.02 0.92
C CYS A 180 1.28 10.56 0.66
N SER A 181 0.01 10.20 0.85
CA SER A 181 -0.48 8.81 0.72
C SER A 181 -0.13 8.17 -0.63
N HIS A 182 -0.14 8.95 -1.73
CA HIS A 182 0.29 8.50 -3.05
C HIS A 182 1.78 8.08 -3.04
N THR A 183 2.66 8.93 -2.51
CA THR A 183 4.09 8.63 -2.46
C THR A 183 4.38 7.42 -1.55
N VAL A 184 3.63 7.25 -0.45
CA VAL A 184 3.73 6.06 0.41
C VAL A 184 3.30 4.81 -0.36
N SER A 185 2.20 4.88 -1.14
CA SER A 185 1.73 3.75 -1.94
C SER A 185 2.77 3.31 -2.98
N ASP A 186 3.43 4.26 -3.64
CA ASP A 186 4.48 3.96 -4.62
C ASP A 186 5.70 3.25 -4.00
N GLN A 187 6.01 3.52 -2.72
CA GLN A 187 7.09 2.80 -2.02
C GLN A 187 6.72 1.34 -1.73
N LEU A 188 5.43 1.06 -1.54
CA LEU A 188 4.93 -0.27 -1.20
C LEU A 188 4.70 -1.14 -2.44
N GLN A 189 4.25 -0.54 -3.54
CA GLN A 189 3.97 -1.24 -4.78
C GLN A 189 5.24 -1.51 -5.60
N LYS A 190 5.15 -2.42 -6.59
CA LYS A 190 6.23 -2.80 -7.50
C LYS A 190 5.75 -2.80 -8.93
N LEU A 191 6.71 -2.70 -9.85
CA LEU A 191 6.51 -2.92 -11.27
C LEU A 191 7.06 -4.29 -11.65
N LEU A 192 6.22 -5.14 -12.20
CA LEU A 192 6.59 -6.40 -12.81
C LEU A 192 6.78 -6.13 -14.31
N ILE A 193 8.04 -6.09 -14.75
CA ILE A 193 8.37 -5.87 -16.17
C ILE A 193 8.14 -7.16 -16.92
N CYS A 194 7.26 -7.11 -17.90
CA CYS A 194 6.84 -8.27 -18.68
C CYS A 194 7.16 -8.10 -20.16
N VAL A 195 7.37 -9.25 -20.81
CA VAL A 195 7.53 -9.35 -22.26
C VAL A 195 6.63 -10.47 -22.76
N GLU A 196 5.72 -10.14 -23.66
CA GLU A 196 4.84 -11.11 -24.31
C GLU A 196 4.73 -10.80 -25.79
N ASN A 197 5.07 -11.77 -26.67
CA ASN A 197 5.08 -11.60 -28.14
C ASN A 197 5.87 -10.36 -28.60
N ASP A 198 7.09 -10.16 -28.06
CA ASP A 198 7.96 -9.01 -28.31
C ASP A 198 7.41 -7.65 -27.86
N ILE A 199 6.30 -7.64 -27.14
CA ILE A 199 5.71 -6.42 -26.55
C ILE A 199 6.16 -6.31 -25.10
N TRP A 200 6.77 -5.18 -24.76
CA TRP A 200 7.23 -4.84 -23.43
C TRP A 200 6.20 -3.98 -22.69
N PHE A 201 5.89 -4.32 -21.46
CA PHE A 201 4.99 -3.57 -20.60
C PHE A 201 5.34 -3.80 -19.12
N ALA A 202 4.79 -2.99 -18.24
CA ALA A 202 4.93 -3.12 -16.80
C ALA A 202 3.56 -3.32 -16.14
N LEU A 203 3.45 -4.28 -15.24
CA LEU A 203 2.29 -4.46 -14.38
C LEU A 203 2.56 -3.81 -13.04
N GLN A 204 1.69 -2.91 -12.60
CA GLN A 204 1.75 -2.40 -11.23
C GLN A 204 1.03 -3.38 -10.30
N ILE A 205 1.78 -3.89 -9.32
CA ILE A 205 1.35 -4.91 -8.35
C ILE A 205 1.58 -4.41 -6.92
N ASP A 206 0.86 -4.97 -5.95
CA ASP A 206 1.03 -4.60 -4.54
C ASP A 206 2.30 -5.19 -3.92
N GLY A 207 2.78 -6.30 -4.46
CA GLY A 207 4.03 -6.92 -4.05
C GLY A 207 4.18 -8.31 -4.63
N ALA A 208 5.42 -8.70 -4.90
CA ALA A 208 5.76 -10.08 -5.24
C ALA A 208 5.86 -10.92 -3.96
N LYS A 209 5.41 -12.16 -4.02
CA LYS A 209 5.40 -13.08 -2.87
C LYS A 209 6.41 -14.20 -3.03
N ASP A 210 6.17 -15.10 -3.98
CA ASP A 210 6.93 -16.34 -4.12
C ASP A 210 6.98 -16.81 -5.57
N ILE A 211 7.79 -17.83 -5.83
CA ILE A 211 7.83 -18.58 -7.10
C ILE A 211 7.39 -20.01 -6.80
N ILE A 212 6.42 -20.49 -7.55
CA ILE A 212 5.89 -21.85 -7.43
C ILE A 212 6.12 -22.66 -8.71
N HIS A 213 6.30 -23.96 -8.54
CA HIS A 213 6.45 -24.94 -9.63
C HIS A 213 5.13 -25.70 -9.78
N VAL A 214 4.42 -25.47 -10.88
CA VAL A 214 3.07 -25.99 -11.10
C VAL A 214 3.05 -26.93 -12.30
N ASP A 215 2.41 -28.09 -12.18
CA ASP A 215 2.02 -28.87 -13.35
C ASP A 215 0.73 -28.27 -13.94
N LYS A 216 0.69 -28.11 -15.25
CA LYS A 216 -0.50 -27.58 -15.93
C LYS A 216 -1.80 -28.35 -15.63
N THR A 217 -1.66 -29.61 -15.24
CA THR A 217 -2.79 -30.45 -14.83
C THR A 217 -3.36 -30.07 -13.47
N GLU A 218 -2.63 -29.33 -12.66
CA GLU A 218 -3.06 -28.85 -11.34
C GLU A 218 -3.88 -27.55 -11.44
N ILE A 219 -3.80 -26.85 -12.59
CA ILE A 219 -4.56 -25.63 -12.83
C ILE A 219 -6.03 -26.01 -13.12
N LYS A 220 -6.92 -25.66 -12.18
CA LYS A 220 -8.36 -25.85 -12.34
C LYS A 220 -8.91 -24.76 -13.25
N PRO A 221 -9.49 -25.10 -14.43
CA PRO A 221 -10.00 -24.08 -15.34
C PRO A 221 -11.15 -23.31 -14.71
N MET A 222 -11.16 -21.99 -14.88
CA MET A 222 -12.32 -21.16 -14.53
C MET A 222 -13.31 -21.15 -15.67
N LYS A 223 -14.60 -21.35 -15.36
CA LYS A 223 -15.65 -21.04 -16.33
C LYS A 223 -15.68 -19.54 -16.54
N GLN A 224 -15.36 -19.11 -17.75
CA GLN A 224 -15.52 -17.72 -18.15
C GLN A 224 -17.03 -17.43 -18.23
N GLU A 225 -17.61 -16.97 -17.13
CA GLU A 225 -18.92 -16.33 -17.19
C GLU A 225 -18.72 -14.88 -17.68
N SER A 226 -19.69 -14.37 -18.41
CA SER A 226 -19.77 -13.03 -19.00
C SER A 226 -19.44 -11.95 -17.98
N GLY A 227 -18.21 -11.45 -18.00
CA GLY A 227 -17.63 -10.49 -17.05
C GLY A 227 -16.10 -10.49 -17.04
N THR A 228 -15.49 -11.31 -17.91
CA THR A 228 -14.03 -11.32 -18.09
C THR A 228 -13.59 -9.94 -18.58
N ASN A 229 -12.64 -9.39 -17.86
CA ASN A 229 -11.98 -8.16 -18.25
C ASN A 229 -11.34 -8.38 -19.64
N GLU A 230 -11.67 -7.53 -20.62
CA GLU A 230 -11.15 -7.64 -22.00
C GLU A 230 -9.60 -7.52 -22.07
N PHE A 231 -8.97 -7.06 -20.98
CA PHE A 231 -7.55 -6.79 -20.91
C PHE A 231 -6.72 -7.92 -20.28
N VAL A 232 -7.31 -8.74 -19.43
CA VAL A 232 -6.62 -9.84 -18.75
C VAL A 232 -7.38 -11.12 -18.91
N GLN A 233 -6.72 -12.12 -19.50
CA GLN A 233 -7.24 -13.48 -19.62
C GLN A 233 -6.70 -14.33 -18.47
N LEU A 234 -7.59 -15.00 -17.74
CA LEU A 234 -7.24 -15.95 -16.70
C LEU A 234 -7.29 -17.37 -17.24
N GLN A 235 -6.24 -18.15 -17.00
CA GLN A 235 -6.18 -19.57 -17.35
C GLN A 235 -7.00 -20.43 -16.40
N GLY A 236 -6.95 -20.11 -15.11
CA GLY A 236 -7.57 -20.90 -14.07
C GLY A 236 -7.10 -20.50 -12.68
N VAL A 237 -7.27 -21.42 -11.74
CA VAL A 237 -6.92 -21.24 -10.34
C VAL A 237 -6.13 -22.44 -9.82
N ILE A 238 -5.16 -22.16 -8.92
CA ILE A 238 -4.43 -23.17 -8.15
C ILE A 238 -4.74 -23.00 -6.68
N GLU A 239 -4.86 -24.10 -5.95
CA GLU A 239 -4.89 -24.13 -4.50
C GLU A 239 -3.46 -24.28 -3.96
N THR A 240 -2.98 -23.32 -3.19
CA THR A 240 -1.78 -23.45 -2.37
C THR A 240 -2.16 -23.80 -0.94
N GLN A 241 -1.20 -24.04 -0.06
CA GLN A 241 -1.49 -24.33 1.35
C GLN A 241 -2.18 -23.17 2.09
N GLU A 242 -1.99 -21.95 1.60
CA GLU A 242 -2.46 -20.73 2.26
C GLU A 242 -3.65 -20.08 1.55
N ASN A 243 -3.67 -20.08 0.21
CA ASN A 243 -4.62 -19.30 -0.57
C ASN A 243 -4.96 -19.93 -1.93
N LEU A 244 -6.00 -19.38 -2.56
CA LEU A 244 -6.29 -19.58 -3.98
C LEU A 244 -5.48 -18.56 -4.79
N VAL A 245 -4.79 -19.01 -5.83
CA VAL A 245 -3.99 -18.18 -6.73
C VAL A 245 -4.58 -18.21 -8.13
N LEU A 246 -4.89 -17.05 -8.68
CA LEU A 246 -5.44 -16.87 -10.02
C LEU A 246 -4.31 -16.80 -11.07
N ILE A 247 -4.32 -17.67 -12.05
CA ILE A 247 -3.28 -17.72 -13.09
C ILE A 247 -3.63 -16.81 -14.26
N ILE A 248 -2.79 -15.82 -14.52
CA ILE A 248 -2.90 -14.93 -15.69
C ILE A 248 -2.28 -15.64 -16.89
N GLU A 249 -3.10 -15.92 -17.90
CA GLU A 249 -2.68 -16.51 -19.16
C GLU A 249 -2.06 -15.46 -20.09
N SER A 250 -2.73 -14.32 -20.27
CA SER A 250 -2.26 -13.27 -21.16
C SER A 250 -2.81 -11.89 -20.77
N ILE A 251 -2.11 -10.84 -21.25
CA ILE A 251 -2.53 -9.45 -21.10
C ILE A 251 -2.60 -8.81 -22.48
N ASN A 252 -3.78 -8.34 -22.86
CA ASN A 252 -4.03 -7.73 -24.16
C ASN A 252 -3.58 -6.27 -24.23
N VAL A 253 -2.26 -6.06 -24.25
CA VAL A 253 -1.65 -4.73 -24.29
C VAL A 253 -2.03 -3.94 -25.55
N LYS A 254 -2.27 -4.62 -26.67
CA LYS A 254 -2.63 -3.97 -27.96
C LYS A 254 -4.00 -3.29 -27.88
N GLU A 255 -4.98 -3.90 -27.23
CA GLU A 255 -6.27 -3.24 -27.03
C GLU A 255 -6.20 -2.08 -26.04
N LEU A 256 -5.34 -2.18 -25.03
CA LEU A 256 -5.04 -1.08 -24.11
C LEU A 256 -4.42 0.12 -24.85
N SER A 257 -3.60 -0.16 -25.86
CA SER A 257 -2.84 0.84 -26.62
C SER A 257 -3.58 1.36 -27.86
N SER A 258 -4.54 0.61 -28.40
CA SER A 258 -5.12 0.83 -29.74
C SER A 258 -5.98 2.10 -29.86
N LYS A 259 -6.24 2.80 -28.78
CA LYS A 259 -6.99 4.05 -28.84
C LYS A 259 -6.12 5.32 -28.97
N ASN A 260 -4.80 5.32 -28.84
CA ASN A 260 -3.96 6.53 -29.06
C ASN A 260 -2.48 6.39 -28.63
N LEU A 261 -1.73 5.40 -29.06
CA LEU A 261 -0.28 5.52 -29.01
C LEU A 261 0.18 6.29 -30.26
N PRO A 262 0.83 7.47 -30.15
CA PRO A 262 1.55 8.04 -31.28
C PRO A 262 2.69 7.06 -31.59
N THR A 263 2.72 6.56 -32.84
CA THR A 263 3.89 5.87 -33.38
C THR A 263 5.04 6.86 -33.39
N VAL A 264 5.88 6.82 -32.38
CA VAL A 264 7.17 7.54 -32.41
C VAL A 264 8.07 6.70 -33.30
N ASN A 265 8.06 6.99 -34.59
CA ASN A 265 9.12 6.57 -35.48
C ASN A 265 10.41 7.25 -35.03
N MET A 266 11.28 6.52 -34.37
CA MET A 266 12.66 6.96 -34.19
C MET A 266 13.39 6.75 -35.51
N ALA A 267 13.70 7.86 -36.18
CA ALA A 267 14.65 7.92 -37.26
C ALA A 267 16.07 7.90 -36.71
#